data_e9cddba6c7f75e377c55457ceeb9406d
#
_entry.id   e9cddba6c7f75e377c55457ceeb9406d
#
_cell.length_a   1.000
_cell.length_b   1.000
_cell.length_c   1.000
_cell.angle_alpha   90.00
_cell.angle_beta   90.00
_cell.angle_gamma   90.00
#
_symmetry.space_group_name_H-M   'P 1'
#
loop_
_entity.id
_entity.type
_entity.pdbx_description
1 polymer ?
#
loop_
_entity_poly.entity_id
_entity_poly.type
_entity_poly.pdbx_seq_one_letter_code
_entity_poly.pdbx_strand_id
1 'polypeptide(L)'
;IEYEVMRDAKDNAIVVCNMENIDPVGVHTGDSTVVAPVQTLTDRENQMLRNASLKIIRALKICGGCNVQLALNPDSFKYYVIEVNPRVSRSSALASKATGYPIAKISAKLAVGLGLDEIINPITKTSYACFEPALDYIVTKFARFPFDKFPNADRHLGTQMKATGEIMSIGRNFEESFL
;
A
#
# COMPACT_ATOMS: atom_id res chain seq x y z
N ILE A 1 -9.24 -1.85 1.01
CA ILE A 1 -8.09 -1.64 1.91
C ILE A 1 -6.87 -2.34 1.32
N GLU A 2 -5.72 -1.69 1.36
CA GLU A 2 -4.45 -2.23 0.88
C GLU A 2 -3.41 -2.21 1.98
N TYR A 3 -2.54 -3.22 1.98
CA TYR A 3 -1.36 -3.30 2.84
C TYR A 3 -0.11 -3.51 1.99
N GLU A 4 0.86 -2.60 2.11
CA GLU A 4 2.21 -2.84 1.61
C GLU A 4 3.02 -3.53 2.70
N VAL A 5 3.38 -4.77 2.46
CA VAL A 5 4.09 -5.63 3.40
C VAL A 5 5.43 -6.05 2.84
N MET A 6 6.39 -6.31 3.72
CA MET A 6 7.70 -6.82 3.35
C MET A 6 8.09 -7.99 4.23
N ARG A 7 8.83 -8.94 3.65
CA ARG A 7 9.36 -10.10 4.37
C ARG A 7 10.73 -10.46 3.84
N ASP A 8 11.63 -10.87 4.74
CA ASP A 8 12.94 -11.42 4.38
C ASP A 8 12.96 -12.97 4.41
N ALA A 9 14.09 -13.54 4.04
CA ALA A 9 14.28 -15.00 4.03
C ALA A 9 14.29 -15.63 5.44
N LYS A 10 14.55 -14.83 6.49
CA LYS A 10 14.57 -15.27 7.90
C LYS A 10 13.18 -15.20 8.56
N ASP A 11 12.13 -14.86 7.78
CA ASP A 11 10.73 -14.69 8.24
C ASP A 11 10.47 -13.43 9.07
N ASN A 12 11.39 -12.46 9.12
CA ASN A 12 11.05 -11.13 9.61
C ASN A 12 10.07 -10.49 8.63
N ALA A 13 8.95 -9.99 9.12
CA ALA A 13 7.92 -9.38 8.28
C ALA A 13 7.35 -8.13 8.92
N ILE A 14 7.13 -7.09 8.11
CA ILE A 14 6.62 -5.79 8.53
C ILE A 14 5.50 -5.32 7.61
N VAL A 15 4.68 -4.42 8.13
CA VAL A 15 3.76 -3.60 7.33
C VAL A 15 4.40 -2.23 7.14
N VAL A 16 4.65 -1.85 5.90
CA VAL A 16 5.22 -0.54 5.57
C VAL A 16 4.15 0.54 5.58
N CYS A 17 2.97 0.22 5.02
CA CYS A 17 1.87 1.16 4.90
C CYS A 17 0.55 0.43 4.80
N ASN A 18 -0.48 0.96 5.44
CA ASN A 18 -1.87 0.64 5.17
C ASN A 18 -2.52 1.79 4.41
N MET A 19 -3.43 1.47 3.49
CA MET A 19 -4.08 2.45 2.62
C MET A 19 -5.54 2.09 2.44
N GLU A 20 -6.36 3.11 2.26
CA GLU A 20 -7.79 2.96 2.04
C GLU A 20 -8.17 3.51 0.67
N ASN A 21 -8.92 2.71 -0.10
CA ASN A 21 -9.48 3.12 -1.38
C ASN A 21 -10.86 3.77 -1.13
N ILE A 22 -11.04 4.99 -1.61
CA ILE A 22 -12.30 5.74 -1.46
C ILE A 22 -13.35 5.22 -2.45
N ASP A 23 -12.91 4.80 -3.64
CA ASP A 23 -13.79 4.26 -4.67
C ASP A 23 -14.30 2.86 -4.29
N PRO A 24 -15.50 2.46 -4.80
CA PRO A 24 -16.09 1.18 -4.49
C PRO A 24 -15.21 -0.02 -4.89
N VAL A 25 -15.40 -1.13 -4.19
CA VAL A 25 -14.81 -2.42 -4.58
C VAL A 25 -15.24 -2.79 -5.99
N GLY A 26 -14.28 -3.16 -6.84
CA GLY A 26 -14.46 -3.40 -8.26
C GLY A 26 -13.85 -2.33 -9.16
N VAL A 27 -13.51 -1.16 -8.62
CA VAL A 27 -12.63 -0.20 -9.28
C VAL A 27 -11.18 -0.63 -9.08
N HIS A 28 -10.42 -0.64 -10.18
CA HIS A 28 -8.99 -0.99 -10.12
C HIS A 28 -8.24 -0.01 -9.20
N THR A 29 -7.41 -0.50 -8.29
CA THR A 29 -6.73 0.33 -7.29
C THR A 29 -5.81 1.40 -7.90
N GLY A 30 -5.28 1.18 -9.12
CA GLY A 30 -4.56 2.18 -9.89
C GLY A 30 -5.41 3.39 -10.30
N ASP A 31 -6.72 3.20 -10.46
CA ASP A 31 -7.70 4.23 -10.82
C ASP A 31 -8.35 4.88 -9.60
N SER A 32 -8.38 4.17 -8.49
CA SER A 32 -8.99 4.64 -7.25
C SER A 32 -8.23 5.81 -6.63
N THR A 33 -8.97 6.71 -5.98
CA THR A 33 -8.41 7.63 -5.00
C THR A 33 -8.05 6.85 -3.75
N VAL A 34 -6.82 7.04 -3.27
CA VAL A 34 -6.27 6.26 -2.15
C VAL A 34 -5.74 7.19 -1.07
N VAL A 35 -6.08 6.92 0.17
CA VAL A 35 -5.60 7.66 1.34
C VAL A 35 -4.72 6.78 2.22
N ALA A 36 -3.65 7.33 2.73
CA ALA A 36 -2.74 6.72 3.69
C ALA A 36 -2.51 7.67 4.89
N PRO A 37 -2.54 7.16 6.13
CA PRO A 37 -2.98 5.82 6.54
C PRO A 37 -4.50 5.63 6.38
N VAL A 38 -4.99 4.42 6.62
CA VAL A 38 -6.46 4.15 6.67
C VAL A 38 -7.16 5.09 7.63
N GLN A 39 -8.36 5.57 7.24
CA GLN A 39 -9.10 6.60 7.97
C GLN A 39 -10.33 6.06 8.70
N THR A 40 -11.00 5.04 8.15
CA THR A 40 -12.31 4.59 8.62
C THR A 40 -12.27 3.31 9.45
N LEU A 41 -11.14 2.58 9.46
CA LEU A 41 -11.01 1.36 10.23
C LEU A 41 -10.81 1.63 11.72
N THR A 42 -11.51 0.87 12.55
CA THR A 42 -11.15 0.75 13.97
C THR A 42 -9.80 0.06 14.13
N ASP A 43 -9.12 0.26 15.27
CA ASP A 43 -7.85 -0.43 15.53
C ASP A 43 -8.00 -1.96 15.44
N ARG A 44 -9.10 -2.51 15.94
CA ARG A 44 -9.38 -3.95 15.89
C ARG A 44 -9.46 -4.47 14.45
N GLU A 45 -10.12 -3.76 13.56
CA GLU A 45 -10.22 -4.10 12.14
C GLU A 45 -8.87 -3.98 11.45
N ASN A 46 -8.15 -2.89 11.71
CA ASN A 46 -6.81 -2.68 11.18
C ASN A 46 -5.86 -3.79 11.60
N GLN A 47 -5.84 -4.18 12.89
CA GLN A 47 -4.99 -5.29 13.37
C GLN A 47 -5.38 -6.63 12.76
N MET A 48 -6.67 -6.88 12.57
CA MET A 48 -7.17 -8.09 11.91
C MET A 48 -6.65 -8.20 10.47
N LEU A 49 -6.82 -7.14 9.67
CA LEU A 49 -6.41 -7.10 8.27
C LEU A 49 -4.88 -7.10 8.12
N ARG A 50 -4.19 -6.39 9.01
CA ARG A 50 -2.73 -6.42 9.13
C ARG A 50 -2.21 -7.84 9.35
N ASN A 51 -2.77 -8.53 10.33
CA ASN A 51 -2.39 -9.91 10.65
C ASN A 51 -2.71 -10.87 9.49
N ALA A 52 -3.81 -10.67 8.79
CA ALA A 52 -4.15 -11.44 7.59
C ALA A 52 -3.10 -11.23 6.50
N SER A 53 -2.69 -9.99 6.25
CA SER A 53 -1.67 -9.64 5.25
C SER A 53 -0.31 -10.27 5.58
N LEU A 54 0.12 -10.22 6.84
CA LEU A 54 1.35 -10.87 7.30
C LEU A 54 1.29 -12.40 7.21
N LYS A 55 0.13 -13.02 7.48
CA LYS A 55 -0.07 -14.46 7.27
C LYS A 55 0.04 -14.86 5.80
N ILE A 56 -0.53 -14.04 4.91
CA ILE A 56 -0.50 -14.29 3.46
C ILE A 56 0.94 -14.26 2.93
N ILE A 57 1.71 -13.22 3.25
CA ILE A 57 3.09 -13.10 2.76
C ILE A 57 3.98 -14.24 3.27
N ARG A 58 3.76 -14.70 4.51
CA ARG A 58 4.45 -15.86 5.09
C ARG A 58 4.05 -17.18 4.43
N ALA A 59 2.74 -17.42 4.26
CA ALA A 59 2.22 -18.63 3.63
C ALA A 59 2.73 -18.80 2.19
N LEU A 60 2.81 -17.70 1.44
CA LEU A 60 3.34 -17.67 0.08
C LEU A 60 4.87 -17.66 0.02
N LYS A 61 5.56 -17.58 1.16
CA LYS A 61 7.03 -17.50 1.27
C LYS A 61 7.65 -16.39 0.40
N ILE A 62 6.94 -15.28 0.25
CA ILE A 62 7.42 -14.14 -0.52
C ILE A 62 8.61 -13.52 0.21
N CYS A 63 9.69 -13.26 -0.52
CA CYS A 63 10.84 -12.49 -0.05
C CYS A 63 10.89 -11.17 -0.82
N GLY A 64 10.84 -10.05 -0.10
CA GLY A 64 10.70 -8.71 -0.68
C GLY A 64 9.36 -8.05 -0.40
N GLY A 65 8.97 -7.11 -1.23
CA GLY A 65 7.72 -6.35 -1.10
C GLY A 65 6.53 -7.07 -1.71
N CYS A 66 5.36 -6.86 -1.10
CA CYS A 66 4.09 -7.41 -1.57
C CYS A 66 2.95 -6.46 -1.24
N ASN A 67 2.07 -6.21 -2.20
CA ASN A 67 0.80 -5.53 -1.98
C ASN A 67 -0.30 -6.56 -1.75
N VAL A 68 -1.05 -6.40 -0.67
CA VAL A 68 -2.22 -7.24 -0.32
C VAL A 68 -3.47 -6.36 -0.33
N GLN A 69 -4.46 -6.73 -1.14
CA GLN A 69 -5.72 -6.03 -1.27
C GLN A 69 -6.84 -6.82 -0.61
N LEU A 70 -7.58 -6.15 0.25
CA LEU A 70 -8.64 -6.74 1.08
C LEU A 70 -9.90 -5.88 0.98
N ALA A 71 -11.07 -6.53 1.02
CA ALA A 71 -12.34 -5.87 1.22
C ALA A 71 -12.89 -6.27 2.58
N LEU A 72 -13.26 -5.29 3.40
CA LEU A 72 -13.92 -5.49 4.68
C LEU A 72 -15.41 -5.21 4.55
N ASN A 73 -16.25 -6.09 5.07
CA ASN A 73 -17.68 -5.82 5.20
C ASN A 73 -17.88 -4.80 6.34
N PRO A 74 -18.50 -3.64 6.10
CA PRO A 74 -18.65 -2.59 7.11
C PRO A 74 -19.55 -3.00 8.29
N ASP A 75 -20.45 -3.98 8.10
CA ASP A 75 -21.40 -4.42 9.11
C ASP A 75 -20.90 -5.62 9.94
N SER A 76 -19.69 -6.10 9.65
CA SER A 76 -19.12 -7.29 10.35
C SER A 76 -17.60 -7.34 10.20
N PHE A 77 -16.96 -8.23 10.99
CA PHE A 77 -15.51 -8.52 10.83
C PHE A 77 -15.18 -9.46 9.67
N LYS A 78 -16.13 -9.69 8.75
CA LYS A 78 -15.90 -10.54 7.60
C LYS A 78 -15.11 -9.77 6.54
N TYR A 79 -13.98 -10.32 6.09
CA TYR A 79 -13.17 -9.74 5.04
C TYR A 79 -12.93 -10.74 3.91
N TYR A 80 -12.56 -10.21 2.76
CA TYR A 80 -12.24 -10.98 1.56
C TYR A 80 -10.87 -10.58 1.05
N VAL A 81 -10.08 -11.56 0.62
CA VAL A 81 -8.84 -11.31 -0.10
C VAL A 81 -9.19 -11.06 -1.57
N ILE A 82 -8.88 -9.87 -2.07
CA ILE A 82 -9.18 -9.48 -3.44
C ILE A 82 -8.02 -9.88 -4.35
N GLU A 83 -6.81 -9.44 -3.99
CA GLU A 83 -5.62 -9.65 -4.80
C GLU A 83 -4.36 -9.63 -3.94
N VAL A 84 -3.36 -10.40 -4.36
CA VAL A 84 -2.01 -10.39 -3.76
C VAL A 84 -1.00 -10.21 -4.87
N ASN A 85 -0.21 -9.14 -4.79
CA ASN A 85 0.78 -8.76 -5.79
C ASN A 85 2.20 -8.91 -5.21
N PRO A 86 2.89 -10.06 -5.42
CA PRO A 86 4.21 -10.32 -4.86
C PRO A 86 5.32 -9.60 -5.65
N ARG A 87 5.22 -8.32 -5.74
CA ARG A 87 6.14 -7.44 -6.49
C ARG A 87 6.07 -6.02 -5.99
N VAL A 88 7.10 -5.23 -6.26
CA VAL A 88 7.06 -3.78 -6.14
C VAL A 88 6.19 -3.21 -7.27
N SER A 89 5.30 -2.27 -6.94
CA SER A 89 4.29 -1.74 -7.84
C SER A 89 4.14 -0.21 -7.68
N ARG A 90 3.13 0.37 -8.34
CA ARG A 90 2.79 1.79 -8.16
C ARG A 90 2.35 2.09 -6.74
N SER A 91 1.57 1.21 -6.11
CA SER A 91 1.19 1.35 -4.69
C SER A 91 2.41 1.32 -3.77
N SER A 92 3.41 0.49 -4.07
CA SER A 92 4.68 0.49 -3.33
C SER A 92 5.45 1.82 -3.49
N ALA A 93 5.42 2.41 -4.68
CA ALA A 93 6.01 3.73 -4.92
C ALA A 93 5.27 4.83 -4.14
N LEU A 94 3.93 4.80 -4.13
CA LEU A 94 3.10 5.68 -3.33
C LEU A 94 3.40 5.52 -1.83
N ALA A 95 3.36 4.29 -1.33
CA ALA A 95 3.68 3.98 0.06
C ALA A 95 5.09 4.45 0.45
N SER A 96 6.08 4.28 -0.45
CA SER A 96 7.45 4.77 -0.22
C SER A 96 7.51 6.29 -0.10
N LYS A 97 6.78 7.01 -0.94
CA LYS A 97 6.69 8.47 -0.87
C LYS A 97 5.94 8.94 0.38
N ALA A 98 4.83 8.27 0.71
CA ALA A 98 4.01 8.61 1.86
C ALA A 98 4.76 8.39 3.19
N THR A 99 5.47 7.28 3.32
CA THR A 99 6.12 6.87 4.58
C THR A 99 7.59 7.27 4.69
N GLY A 100 8.23 7.64 3.58
CA GLY A 100 9.67 7.79 3.52
C GLY A 100 10.45 6.45 3.55
N TYR A 101 9.74 5.31 3.61
CA TYR A 101 10.39 3.99 3.63
C TYR A 101 10.72 3.51 2.20
N PRO A 102 11.99 3.27 1.84
CA PRO A 102 12.40 3.03 0.46
C PRO A 102 12.19 1.56 0.06
N ILE A 103 10.95 1.14 -0.17
CA ILE A 103 10.52 -0.25 -0.42
C ILE A 103 11.37 -0.91 -1.53
N ALA A 104 11.52 -0.26 -2.68
CA ALA A 104 12.26 -0.85 -3.81
C ALA A 104 13.74 -1.11 -3.47
N LYS A 105 14.39 -0.16 -2.80
CA LYS A 105 15.79 -0.30 -2.38
C LYS A 105 15.98 -1.41 -1.35
N ILE A 106 15.06 -1.49 -0.38
CA ILE A 106 15.09 -2.56 0.63
C ILE A 106 14.80 -3.91 -0.05
N SER A 107 13.78 -4.00 -0.92
CA SER A 107 13.48 -5.24 -1.67
C SER A 107 14.68 -5.75 -2.47
N ALA A 108 15.44 -4.86 -3.12
CA ALA A 108 16.66 -5.24 -3.84
C ALA A 108 17.72 -5.84 -2.90
N LYS A 109 17.88 -5.28 -1.70
CA LYS A 109 18.81 -5.82 -0.70
C LYS A 109 18.36 -7.17 -0.14
N LEU A 110 17.04 -7.35 0.09
CA LEU A 110 16.49 -8.64 0.49
C LEU A 110 16.71 -9.72 -0.58
N ALA A 111 16.60 -9.36 -1.86
CA ALA A 111 16.80 -10.27 -2.97
C ALA A 111 18.25 -10.81 -3.06
N VAL A 112 19.23 -10.09 -2.53
CA VAL A 112 20.63 -10.56 -2.44
C VAL A 112 20.96 -11.21 -1.10
N GLY A 113 19.95 -11.50 -0.27
CA GLY A 113 20.07 -12.33 0.93
C GLY A 113 20.25 -11.59 2.26
N LEU A 114 20.19 -10.25 2.29
CA LEU A 114 20.23 -9.49 3.54
C LEU A 114 18.89 -9.62 4.28
N GLY A 115 18.93 -9.57 5.63
CA GLY A 115 17.73 -9.54 6.47
C GLY A 115 17.25 -8.10 6.72
N LEU A 116 15.97 -7.95 7.06
CA LEU A 116 15.39 -6.67 7.46
C LEU A 116 16.09 -6.07 8.69
N ASP A 117 16.56 -6.92 9.59
CA ASP A 117 17.30 -6.59 10.80
C ASP A 117 18.77 -6.24 10.56
N GLU A 118 19.30 -6.52 9.38
CA GLU A 118 20.68 -6.23 8.96
C GLU A 118 20.78 -4.96 8.10
N ILE A 119 19.70 -4.55 7.49
CA ILE A 119 19.67 -3.40 6.59
C ILE A 119 19.42 -2.12 7.38
N ILE A 120 20.41 -1.21 7.43
CA ILE A 120 20.19 0.14 7.93
C ILE A 120 19.26 0.87 6.95
N ASN A 121 18.20 1.50 7.48
CA ASN A 121 17.31 2.31 6.68
C ASN A 121 18.08 3.52 6.14
N PRO A 122 18.23 3.67 4.82
CA PRO A 122 19.08 4.71 4.23
C PRO A 122 18.50 6.12 4.38
N ILE A 123 17.24 6.25 4.79
CA ILE A 123 16.59 7.55 5.01
C ILE A 123 16.86 8.02 6.45
N THR A 124 16.54 7.19 7.44
CA THR A 124 16.74 7.54 8.86
C THR A 124 18.20 7.46 9.26
N LYS A 125 18.98 6.55 8.65
CA LYS A 125 20.39 6.24 8.93
C LYS A 125 20.68 5.75 10.37
N THR A 126 19.67 5.71 11.22
CA THR A 126 19.75 5.35 12.64
C THR A 126 18.92 4.13 13.01
N SER A 127 17.91 3.80 12.19
CA SER A 127 17.04 2.63 12.39
C SER A 127 17.32 1.54 11.36
N TYR A 128 16.88 0.33 11.67
CA TYR A 128 16.92 -0.79 10.71
C TYR A 128 15.64 -0.90 9.90
N ALA A 129 15.70 -1.61 8.77
CA ALA A 129 14.58 -1.80 7.88
C ALA A 129 13.43 -2.63 8.50
N CYS A 130 13.66 -3.32 9.61
CA CYS A 130 12.65 -4.06 10.35
C CYS A 130 11.70 -3.17 11.17
N PHE A 131 11.97 -1.88 11.32
CA PHE A 131 11.08 -0.95 12.01
C PHE A 131 10.02 -0.39 11.05
N GLU A 132 8.76 -0.58 11.41
CA GLU A 132 7.63 -0.04 10.65
C GLU A 132 7.58 1.49 10.74
N PRO A 133 7.36 2.20 9.63
CA PRO A 133 7.14 3.63 9.67
C PRO A 133 5.79 3.96 10.32
N ALA A 134 5.70 5.12 10.95
CA ALA A 134 4.48 5.69 11.48
C ALA A 134 4.18 7.02 10.77
N LEU A 135 2.90 7.28 10.46
CA LEU A 135 2.44 8.51 9.83
C LEU A 135 1.63 9.33 10.83
N ASP A 136 1.99 10.59 11.00
CA ASP A 136 1.25 11.61 11.76
C ASP A 136 0.64 12.69 10.84
N TYR A 137 0.60 12.42 9.55
CA TYR A 137 -0.01 13.22 8.50
C TYR A 137 -0.78 12.31 7.54
N ILE A 138 -1.58 12.90 6.68
CA ILE A 138 -2.41 12.19 5.72
C ILE A 138 -1.91 12.46 4.29
N VAL A 139 -1.86 11.40 3.51
CA VAL A 139 -1.44 11.45 2.12
C VAL A 139 -2.58 10.93 1.26
N THR A 140 -3.00 11.72 0.25
CA THR A 140 -4.03 11.31 -0.70
C THR A 140 -3.45 11.21 -2.11
N LYS A 141 -3.70 10.09 -2.77
CA LYS A 141 -3.34 9.84 -4.16
C LYS A 141 -4.58 10.03 -5.05
N PHE A 142 -4.43 10.82 -6.12
CA PHE A 142 -5.42 10.96 -7.18
C PHE A 142 -4.88 10.40 -8.50
N ALA A 143 -5.71 9.66 -9.21
CA ALA A 143 -5.37 9.14 -10.52
C ALA A 143 -5.47 10.21 -11.62
N ARG A 144 -4.58 10.16 -12.60
CA ARG A 144 -4.63 10.97 -13.80
C ARG A 144 -5.12 10.12 -14.98
N PHE A 145 -6.26 10.49 -15.55
CA PHE A 145 -6.86 9.82 -16.68
C PHE A 145 -6.56 10.55 -17.99
N PRO A 146 -6.13 9.85 -19.05
CA PRO A 146 -5.78 10.46 -20.34
C PRO A 146 -6.99 10.61 -21.27
N PHE A 147 -8.20 10.84 -20.74
CA PHE A 147 -9.43 10.96 -21.55
C PHE A 147 -9.46 12.17 -22.46
N ASP A 148 -8.61 13.17 -22.18
CA ASP A 148 -8.34 14.31 -23.05
C ASP A 148 -7.66 13.88 -24.37
N LYS A 149 -6.83 12.83 -24.32
CA LYS A 149 -6.12 12.27 -25.49
C LYS A 149 -6.92 11.18 -26.21
N PHE A 150 -7.83 10.51 -25.48
CA PHE A 150 -8.64 9.42 -25.99
C PHE A 150 -10.14 9.70 -25.80
N PRO A 151 -10.73 10.62 -26.61
CA PRO A 151 -12.11 11.08 -26.41
C PRO A 151 -13.16 9.98 -26.56
N ASN A 152 -12.86 8.92 -27.30
CA ASN A 152 -13.77 7.78 -27.54
C ASN A 152 -13.57 6.63 -26.53
N ALA A 153 -12.67 6.77 -25.55
CA ALA A 153 -12.49 5.75 -24.52
C ALA A 153 -13.66 5.74 -23.54
N ASP A 154 -14.04 4.55 -23.12
CA ASP A 154 -15.01 4.38 -22.04
C ASP A 154 -14.48 4.98 -20.74
N ARG A 155 -15.25 5.90 -20.14
CA ARG A 155 -14.90 6.63 -18.92
C ARG A 155 -15.37 5.98 -17.63
N HIS A 156 -16.16 4.89 -17.73
CA HIS A 156 -16.62 4.17 -16.54
C HIS A 156 -15.46 3.41 -15.92
N LEU A 157 -15.23 3.64 -14.63
CA LEU A 157 -14.21 2.92 -13.87
C LEU A 157 -14.69 1.50 -13.55
N GLY A 158 -13.76 0.55 -13.58
CA GLY A 158 -14.03 -0.86 -13.34
C GLY A 158 -12.73 -1.60 -13.03
N THR A 159 -12.74 -2.91 -13.30
CA THR A 159 -11.57 -3.77 -13.00
C THR A 159 -10.37 -3.53 -13.90
N GLN A 160 -10.56 -2.90 -15.06
CA GLN A 160 -9.48 -2.55 -15.98
C GLN A 160 -8.92 -1.16 -15.65
N MET A 161 -7.61 -1.07 -15.43
CA MET A 161 -6.93 0.19 -15.16
C MET A 161 -6.93 1.11 -16.38
N LYS A 162 -7.33 2.37 -16.18
CA LYS A 162 -7.39 3.42 -17.22
C LYS A 162 -6.43 4.59 -16.94
N ALA A 163 -6.02 4.77 -15.69
CA ALA A 163 -5.09 5.82 -15.30
C ALA A 163 -3.69 5.61 -15.89
N THR A 164 -3.06 6.69 -16.30
CA THR A 164 -1.69 6.72 -16.84
C THR A 164 -0.70 7.44 -15.94
N GLY A 165 -1.17 8.07 -14.89
CA GLY A 165 -0.36 8.80 -13.93
C GLY A 165 -1.12 9.02 -12.64
N GLU A 166 -0.45 9.64 -11.68
CA GLU A 166 -1.00 9.96 -10.37
C GLU A 166 -0.36 11.22 -9.81
N ILE A 167 -1.08 11.91 -8.95
CA ILE A 167 -0.58 12.97 -8.09
C ILE A 167 -0.77 12.60 -6.64
N MET A 168 0.03 13.17 -5.77
CA MET A 168 -0.02 12.95 -4.33
C MET A 168 -0.08 14.29 -3.62
N SER A 169 -1.02 14.43 -2.72
CA SER A 169 -1.15 15.55 -1.78
C SER A 169 -0.85 15.11 -0.36
N ILE A 170 -0.47 16.04 0.49
CA ILE A 170 -0.16 15.80 1.90
C ILE A 170 -0.87 16.88 2.73
N GLY A 171 -1.58 16.46 3.78
CA GLY A 171 -2.25 17.35 4.72
C GLY A 171 -2.14 16.84 6.16
N ARG A 172 -2.55 17.64 7.12
CA ARG A 172 -2.60 17.25 8.53
C ARG A 172 -3.84 16.43 8.87
N ASN A 173 -4.88 16.58 8.07
CA ASN A 173 -6.12 15.84 8.13
C ASN A 173 -6.58 15.45 6.72
N PHE A 174 -7.64 14.66 6.64
CA PHE A 174 -8.14 14.18 5.35
C PHE A 174 -8.59 15.32 4.44
N GLU A 175 -9.32 16.29 4.99
CA GLU A 175 -9.85 17.42 4.23
C GLU A 175 -8.74 18.25 3.59
N GLU A 176 -7.67 18.57 4.33
CA GLU A 176 -6.52 19.31 3.79
C GLU A 176 -5.79 18.53 2.69
N SER A 177 -5.74 17.20 2.79
CA SER A 177 -5.05 16.38 1.80
C SER A 177 -5.90 16.12 0.57
N PHE A 178 -7.24 16.22 0.69
CA PHE A 178 -8.19 15.91 -0.37
C PHE A 178 -8.58 17.15 -1.19
N LEU A 179 -8.70 18.32 -0.57
CA LEU A 179 -9.09 19.59 -1.19
C LEU A 179 -7.90 20.42 -1.69
#